data_89910da0908a61ca44fe9d1f112624ba
#
_entry.id   89910da0908a61ca44fe9d1f112624ba
#
_cell.length_a   1.000
_cell.length_b   1.000
_cell.length_c   1.000
_cell.angle_alpha   90.00
_cell.angle_beta   90.00
_cell.angle_gamma   90.00
#
_symmetry.space_group_name_H-M   'P 1'
#
loop_
_entity.id
_entity.type
_entity.pdbx_description
1 polymer ?
#
loop_
_entity_poly.entity_id
_entity_poly.type
_entity_poly.pdbx_seq_one_letter_code
_entity_poly.pdbx_strand_id
1 'polypeptide(L)'
;KGEKNINLALFTDGLRSEREQGITIDVAYRYFATPKRKFIIADTPGHIQYTRNMVTGASTANLAIILVDVRNGIVEQTKRHSFIASLLQIPHIVYCINKMDLVDYQEDTYKKVKKELEDFSSKLDVNDIQFVPISALKGDNIVERSTKMNWYDGSTLMYLLENIHIGSDQNHIDRRFPVQYVIRPQNKEHHDYRGYA
;
A
#
# COMPACT_ATOMS: atom_id res chain seq x y z
N LYS A 1 -6.79 -8.00 34.95
CA LYS A 1 -7.00 -8.97 33.86
C LYS A 1 -6.73 -8.16 32.61
N GLY A 2 -5.47 -8.22 32.10
CA GLY A 2 -5.07 -7.44 30.92
C GLY A 2 -5.69 -8.01 29.65
N GLU A 3 -6.27 -7.16 28.85
CA GLU A 3 -6.57 -7.48 27.45
C GLU A 3 -5.26 -7.91 26.80
N LYS A 4 -5.15 -9.17 26.43
CA LYS A 4 -4.05 -9.67 25.63
C LYS A 4 -4.28 -9.12 24.21
N ASN A 5 -3.69 -7.98 23.91
CA ASN A 5 -3.61 -7.52 22.52
C ASN A 5 -2.87 -8.61 21.73
N ILE A 6 -3.55 -9.19 20.78
CA ILE A 6 -2.95 -10.13 19.84
C ILE A 6 -1.88 -9.35 19.08
N ASN A 7 -0.64 -9.79 19.16
CA ASN A 7 0.44 -9.19 18.38
C ASN A 7 0.32 -9.63 16.94
N LEU A 8 -0.36 -8.81 16.13
CA LEU A 8 -0.60 -9.07 14.72
C LEU A 8 0.69 -9.07 13.88
N ALA A 9 1.76 -8.45 14.35
CA ALA A 9 3.06 -8.47 13.70
C ALA A 9 3.60 -9.90 13.52
N LEU A 10 3.26 -10.82 14.42
CA LEU A 10 3.64 -12.24 14.29
C LEU A 10 3.06 -12.92 13.05
N PHE A 11 1.99 -12.39 12.46
CA PHE A 11 1.40 -12.91 11.25
C PHE A 11 2.06 -12.37 9.98
N THR A 12 2.65 -11.19 10.04
CA THR A 12 3.25 -10.50 8.88
C THR A 12 4.76 -10.64 8.85
N ASP A 13 5.43 -10.56 9.99
CA ASP A 13 6.88 -10.57 10.12
C ASP A 13 7.45 -11.99 9.93
N GLY A 14 7.92 -12.27 8.72
CA GLY A 14 8.49 -13.57 8.35
C GLY A 14 9.92 -13.77 8.84
N LEU A 15 10.71 -12.69 8.90
CA LEU A 15 12.12 -12.74 9.28
C LEU A 15 12.31 -12.59 10.79
N ARG A 16 13.32 -13.28 11.32
CA ARG A 16 13.70 -13.14 12.72
C ARG A 16 14.13 -11.70 13.06
N SER A 17 14.88 -11.07 12.15
CA SER A 17 15.33 -9.69 12.26
C SER A 17 14.18 -8.67 12.30
N GLU A 18 13.09 -8.89 11.58
CA GLU A 18 11.89 -8.06 11.63
C GLU A 18 11.26 -8.10 13.01
N ARG A 19 11.13 -9.30 13.57
CA ARG A 19 10.56 -9.49 14.91
C ARG A 19 11.43 -8.90 16.01
N GLU A 20 12.75 -8.97 15.87
CA GLU A 20 13.70 -8.42 16.85
C GLU A 20 13.75 -6.88 16.78
N GLN A 21 13.62 -6.30 15.59
CA GLN A 21 13.69 -4.84 15.38
C GLN A 21 12.32 -4.15 15.39
N GLY A 22 11.24 -4.92 15.25
CA GLY A 22 9.86 -4.39 15.18
C GLY A 22 9.61 -3.54 13.92
N ILE A 23 10.32 -3.82 12.82
CA ILE A 23 10.18 -3.14 11.53
C ILE A 23 10.13 -4.17 10.40
N THR A 24 9.38 -3.86 9.35
CA THR A 24 9.38 -4.63 8.11
C THR A 24 10.68 -4.38 7.34
N ILE A 25 11.36 -5.43 6.91
CA ILE A 25 12.64 -5.38 6.17
C ILE A 25 12.44 -5.81 4.72
N ASP A 26 11.74 -6.93 4.51
CA ASP A 26 11.48 -7.50 3.20
C ASP A 26 9.99 -7.43 2.83
N VAL A 27 9.66 -7.75 1.59
CA VAL A 27 8.27 -7.75 1.12
C VAL A 27 7.58 -9.04 1.55
N ALA A 28 6.49 -8.91 2.29
CA ALA A 28 5.65 -10.03 2.67
C ALA A 28 4.34 -10.01 1.86
N TYR A 29 4.04 -11.12 1.18
CA TYR A 29 2.79 -11.27 0.44
C TYR A 29 1.76 -12.03 1.27
N ARG A 30 0.55 -11.47 1.36
CA ARG A 30 -0.60 -12.10 2.02
C ARG A 30 -1.79 -12.10 1.09
N TYR A 31 -2.57 -13.16 1.20
CA TYR A 31 -3.72 -13.40 0.32
C TYR A 31 -4.97 -13.49 1.17
N PHE A 32 -6.00 -12.76 0.75
CA PHE A 32 -7.34 -12.93 1.31
C PHE A 32 -8.39 -12.70 0.23
N ALA A 33 -9.60 -13.10 0.49
CA ALA A 33 -10.71 -12.93 -0.42
C ALA A 33 -11.97 -12.52 0.31
N THR A 34 -12.74 -11.67 -0.33
CA THR A 34 -14.15 -11.42 0.00
C THR A 34 -15.04 -12.07 -1.07
N PRO A 35 -16.36 -12.13 -0.89
CA PRO A 35 -17.24 -12.61 -1.95
C PRO A 35 -17.12 -11.83 -3.27
N LYS A 36 -16.65 -10.57 -3.21
CA LYS A 36 -16.53 -9.69 -4.38
C LYS A 36 -15.18 -9.77 -5.07
N ARG A 37 -14.08 -9.93 -4.31
CA ARG A 37 -12.72 -9.78 -4.84
C ARG A 37 -11.68 -10.59 -4.08
N LYS A 38 -10.68 -11.08 -4.81
CA LYS A 38 -9.46 -11.63 -4.23
C LYS A 38 -8.39 -10.53 -4.16
N PHE A 39 -7.66 -10.51 -3.06
CA PHE A 39 -6.64 -9.52 -2.78
C PHE A 39 -5.28 -10.16 -2.54
N ILE A 40 -4.26 -9.51 -3.04
CA ILE A 40 -2.86 -9.78 -2.72
C ILE A 40 -2.34 -8.52 -2.04
N ILE A 41 -2.00 -8.62 -0.77
CA ILE A 41 -1.33 -7.53 -0.05
C ILE A 41 0.17 -7.77 -0.15
N ALA A 42 0.90 -6.79 -0.69
CA ALA A 42 2.34 -6.70 -0.56
C ALA A 42 2.63 -5.76 0.62
N ASP A 43 2.96 -6.33 1.77
CA ASP A 43 3.42 -5.54 2.93
C ASP A 43 4.87 -5.15 2.69
N THR A 44 5.12 -3.85 2.59
CA THR A 44 6.41 -3.30 2.17
C THR A 44 7.05 -2.49 3.29
N PRO A 45 8.39 -2.53 3.41
CA PRO A 45 9.08 -1.78 4.44
C PRO A 45 8.91 -0.27 4.27
N GLY A 46 8.64 0.42 5.38
CA GLY A 46 8.54 1.89 5.42
C GLY A 46 9.89 2.60 5.57
N HIS A 47 10.96 1.90 5.95
CA HIS A 47 12.25 2.50 6.29
C HIS A 47 13.07 2.85 5.05
N ILE A 48 13.74 4.00 5.08
CA ILE A 48 14.52 4.51 3.94
C ILE A 48 15.56 3.52 3.42
N GLN A 49 16.19 2.76 4.32
CA GLN A 49 17.21 1.78 3.97
C GLN A 49 16.68 0.63 3.12
N TYR A 50 15.38 0.37 3.19
CA TYR A 50 14.71 -0.73 2.48
C TYR A 50 13.83 -0.26 1.31
N THR A 51 14.04 0.97 0.83
CA THR A 51 13.28 1.54 -0.30
C THR A 51 13.27 0.62 -1.52
N ARG A 52 14.37 -0.11 -1.78
CA ARG A 52 14.45 -1.07 -2.90
C ARG A 52 13.40 -2.18 -2.77
N ASN A 53 13.23 -2.73 -1.57
CA ASN A 53 12.23 -3.77 -1.31
C ASN A 53 10.80 -3.20 -1.44
N MET A 54 10.59 -1.97 -0.97
CA MET A 54 9.32 -1.26 -1.19
C MET A 54 8.99 -1.13 -2.68
N VAL A 55 9.94 -0.71 -3.52
CA VAL A 55 9.75 -0.61 -4.97
C VAL A 55 9.41 -1.97 -5.58
N THR A 56 10.08 -3.04 -5.14
CA THR A 56 9.80 -4.41 -5.62
C THR A 56 8.35 -4.83 -5.32
N GLY A 57 7.87 -4.62 -4.10
CA GLY A 57 6.49 -4.95 -3.74
C GLY A 57 5.45 -4.07 -4.44
N ALA A 58 5.77 -2.79 -4.61
CA ALA A 58 4.87 -1.82 -5.21
C ALA A 58 4.76 -1.93 -6.74
N SER A 59 5.78 -2.48 -7.43
CA SER A 59 5.86 -2.49 -8.90
C SER A 59 4.73 -3.24 -9.61
N THR A 60 4.04 -4.13 -8.92
CA THR A 60 2.91 -4.91 -9.44
C THR A 60 1.57 -4.53 -8.83
N ALA A 61 1.56 -3.49 -7.99
CA ALA A 61 0.35 -3.09 -7.28
C ALA A 61 -0.59 -2.28 -8.17
N ASN A 62 -1.88 -2.57 -8.08
CA ASN A 62 -2.93 -1.77 -8.71
C ASN A 62 -3.36 -0.59 -7.83
N LEU A 63 -3.07 -0.64 -6.54
CA LEU A 63 -3.43 0.36 -5.56
C LEU A 63 -2.39 0.40 -4.45
N ALA A 64 -2.02 1.60 -4.02
CA ALA A 64 -1.16 1.81 -2.86
C ALA A 64 -1.97 2.32 -1.67
N ILE A 65 -1.81 1.65 -0.51
CA ILE A 65 -2.32 2.16 0.77
C ILE A 65 -1.15 2.80 1.51
N ILE A 66 -1.27 4.09 1.80
CA ILE A 66 -0.24 4.84 2.54
C ILE A 66 -0.81 5.21 3.91
N LEU A 67 -0.19 4.65 4.95
CA LEU A 67 -0.58 4.92 6.33
C LEU A 67 0.07 6.23 6.82
N VAL A 68 -0.76 7.13 7.35
CA VAL A 68 -0.32 8.41 7.92
C VAL A 68 -0.77 8.49 9.37
N ASP A 69 0.17 8.69 10.29
CA ASP A 69 -0.18 8.95 11.69
C ASP A 69 -0.77 10.36 11.81
N VAL A 70 -2.03 10.44 12.24
CA VAL A 70 -2.78 11.70 12.33
C VAL A 70 -2.09 12.76 13.21
N ARG A 71 -1.29 12.34 14.18
CA ARG A 71 -0.57 13.25 15.09
C ARG A 71 0.62 13.93 14.44
N ASN A 72 1.26 13.23 13.50
CA ASN A 72 2.48 13.68 12.85
C ASN A 72 2.22 14.34 11.48
N GLY A 73 1.05 14.07 10.87
CA GLY A 73 0.73 14.54 9.53
C GLY A 73 1.67 13.97 8.48
N ILE A 74 1.99 14.79 7.48
CA ILE A 74 2.93 14.41 6.41
C ILE A 74 4.36 14.42 6.92
N VAL A 75 5.00 13.26 6.92
CA VAL A 75 6.43 13.10 7.17
C VAL A 75 7.20 12.82 5.88
N GLU A 76 8.52 12.92 5.92
CA GLU A 76 9.38 12.70 4.75
C GLU A 76 9.17 11.32 4.11
N GLN A 77 8.92 10.30 4.90
CA GLN A 77 8.61 8.96 4.40
C GLN A 77 7.29 8.91 3.65
N THR A 78 6.24 9.61 4.15
CA THR A 78 4.95 9.72 3.44
C THR A 78 5.15 10.32 2.05
N LYS A 79 5.90 11.41 1.95
CA LYS A 79 6.22 12.05 0.66
C LYS A 79 6.95 11.11 -0.29
N ARG A 80 7.95 10.40 0.23
CA ARG A 80 8.75 9.46 -0.56
C ARG A 80 7.93 8.30 -1.10
N HIS A 81 7.10 7.68 -0.25
CA HIS A 81 6.26 6.56 -0.66
C HIS A 81 5.23 6.99 -1.70
N SER A 82 4.62 8.14 -1.51
CA SER A 82 3.67 8.72 -2.49
C SER A 82 4.35 9.02 -3.82
N PHE A 83 5.56 9.58 -3.79
CA PHE A 83 6.34 9.85 -5.00
C PHE A 83 6.75 8.57 -5.73
N ILE A 84 7.18 7.54 -5.01
CA ILE A 84 7.50 6.24 -5.61
C ILE A 84 6.25 5.60 -6.21
N ALA A 85 5.10 5.64 -5.52
CA ALA A 85 3.84 5.13 -6.07
C ALA A 85 3.46 5.83 -7.38
N SER A 86 3.62 7.16 -7.45
CA SER A 86 3.41 7.95 -8.66
C SER A 86 4.41 7.57 -9.77
N LEU A 87 5.71 7.45 -9.48
CA LEU A 87 6.72 7.03 -10.46
C LEU A 87 6.47 5.62 -11.02
N LEU A 88 5.96 4.72 -10.21
CA LEU A 88 5.57 3.38 -10.62
C LEU A 88 4.23 3.35 -11.36
N GLN A 89 3.61 4.51 -11.55
CA GLN A 89 2.32 4.68 -12.23
C GLN A 89 1.20 3.84 -11.58
N ILE A 90 1.22 3.72 -10.24
CA ILE A 90 0.13 3.09 -9.51
C ILE A 90 -1.09 4.03 -9.61
N PRO A 91 -2.19 3.58 -10.24
CA PRO A 91 -3.29 4.48 -10.61
C PRO A 91 -4.11 4.98 -9.42
N HIS A 92 -4.08 4.25 -8.30
CA HIS A 92 -4.91 4.52 -7.12
C HIS A 92 -4.06 4.63 -5.88
N ILE A 93 -4.22 5.71 -5.13
CA ILE A 93 -3.61 5.89 -3.80
C ILE A 93 -4.72 6.10 -2.77
N VAL A 94 -4.68 5.33 -1.69
CA VAL A 94 -5.53 5.53 -0.52
C VAL A 94 -4.66 5.96 0.66
N TYR A 95 -4.80 7.21 1.07
CA TYR A 95 -4.21 7.68 2.31
C TYR A 95 -5.11 7.28 3.48
N CYS A 96 -4.64 6.36 4.30
CA CYS A 96 -5.29 5.99 5.54
C CYS A 96 -4.73 6.86 6.67
N ILE A 97 -5.48 7.88 7.08
CA ILE A 97 -5.14 8.75 8.21
C ILE A 97 -5.47 7.97 9.48
N ASN A 98 -4.44 7.32 10.01
CA ASN A 98 -4.55 6.31 11.05
C ASN A 98 -4.32 6.89 12.46
N LYS A 99 -4.70 6.10 13.46
CA LYS A 99 -4.60 6.40 14.88
C LYS A 99 -5.55 7.54 15.32
N MET A 100 -6.72 7.62 14.67
CA MET A 100 -7.77 8.57 15.04
C MET A 100 -8.22 8.44 16.51
N ASP A 101 -8.08 7.25 17.09
CA ASP A 101 -8.33 6.97 18.50
C ASP A 101 -7.39 7.74 19.46
N LEU A 102 -6.21 8.16 19.00
CA LEU A 102 -5.25 8.92 19.83
C LEU A 102 -5.48 10.45 19.79
N VAL A 103 -6.43 10.90 18.98
CA VAL A 103 -6.83 12.32 18.87
C VAL A 103 -8.34 12.46 19.08
N ASP A 104 -8.94 11.54 19.85
CA ASP A 104 -10.36 11.52 20.21
C ASP A 104 -11.29 11.68 18.99
N TYR A 105 -10.88 11.11 17.84
CA TYR A 105 -11.64 11.12 16.59
C TYR A 105 -12.02 12.52 16.07
N GLN A 106 -11.23 13.53 16.39
CA GLN A 106 -11.49 14.92 16.06
C GLN A 106 -11.47 15.18 14.54
N GLU A 107 -12.54 15.76 14.05
CA GLU A 107 -12.70 16.11 12.63
C GLU A 107 -11.67 17.15 12.17
N ASP A 108 -11.41 18.19 12.97
CA ASP A 108 -10.49 19.27 12.61
C ASP A 108 -9.05 18.75 12.42
N THR A 109 -8.63 17.83 13.25
CA THR A 109 -7.31 17.20 13.14
C THR A 109 -7.19 16.38 11.84
N TYR A 110 -8.24 15.63 11.50
CA TYR A 110 -8.32 14.93 10.22
C TYR A 110 -8.28 15.90 9.04
N LYS A 111 -9.13 16.93 9.04
CA LYS A 111 -9.22 17.92 7.96
C LYS A 111 -7.87 18.62 7.71
N LYS A 112 -7.15 18.94 8.77
CA LYS A 112 -5.81 19.55 8.67
C LYS A 112 -4.85 18.62 7.91
N VAL A 113 -4.73 17.37 8.36
CA VAL A 113 -3.83 16.37 7.75
C VAL A 113 -4.26 16.06 6.31
N LYS A 114 -5.56 15.92 6.08
CA LYS A 114 -6.11 15.69 4.74
C LYS A 114 -5.72 16.83 3.79
N LYS A 115 -5.87 18.09 4.21
CA LYS A 115 -5.50 19.26 3.39
C LYS A 115 -4.00 19.27 3.05
N GLU A 116 -3.14 18.98 4.02
CA GLU A 116 -1.69 18.87 3.78
C GLU A 116 -1.38 17.78 2.74
N LEU A 117 -2.08 16.64 2.81
CA LEU A 117 -1.95 15.55 1.85
C LEU A 117 -2.48 15.92 0.46
N GLU A 118 -3.61 16.62 0.38
CA GLU A 118 -4.18 17.13 -0.87
C GLU A 118 -3.22 18.11 -1.56
N ASP A 119 -2.69 19.07 -0.81
CA ASP A 119 -1.73 20.08 -1.30
C ASP A 119 -0.42 19.42 -1.80
N PHE A 120 0.02 18.37 -1.16
CA PHE A 120 1.18 17.61 -1.58
C PHE A 120 0.88 16.75 -2.81
N SER A 121 -0.19 15.98 -2.76
CA SER A 121 -0.54 14.99 -3.80
C SER A 121 -1.01 15.63 -5.10
N SER A 122 -1.46 16.90 -5.08
CA SER A 122 -1.78 17.66 -6.30
C SER A 122 -0.59 17.82 -7.24
N LYS A 123 0.64 17.59 -6.77
CA LYS A 123 1.89 17.64 -7.54
C LYS A 123 2.31 16.29 -8.09
N LEU A 124 1.58 15.23 -7.76
CA LEU A 124 1.84 13.86 -8.20
C LEU A 124 0.99 13.53 -9.43
N ASP A 125 1.54 12.72 -10.31
CA ASP A 125 0.81 12.18 -11.46
C ASP A 125 0.08 10.88 -11.02
N VAL A 126 -1.08 11.05 -10.38
CA VAL A 126 -1.92 9.95 -9.89
C VAL A 126 -3.37 10.29 -10.19
N ASN A 127 -4.07 9.34 -10.81
CA ASN A 127 -5.43 9.57 -11.30
C ASN A 127 -6.51 9.57 -10.20
N ASP A 128 -6.35 8.72 -9.19
CA ASP A 128 -7.36 8.57 -8.13
C ASP A 128 -6.68 8.55 -6.75
N ILE A 129 -7.08 9.50 -5.92
CA ILE A 129 -6.56 9.65 -4.56
C ILE A 129 -7.74 9.73 -3.60
N GLN A 130 -7.75 8.83 -2.62
CA GLN A 130 -8.76 8.74 -1.59
C GLN A 130 -8.18 8.95 -0.20
N PHE A 131 -8.98 9.49 0.73
CA PHE A 131 -8.58 9.76 2.11
C PHE A 131 -9.58 9.12 3.06
N VAL A 132 -9.09 8.23 3.92
CA VAL A 132 -9.93 7.50 4.88
C VAL A 132 -9.38 7.69 6.29
N PRO A 133 -10.15 8.30 7.22
CA PRO A 133 -9.80 8.34 8.63
C PRO A 133 -10.05 6.96 9.25
N ILE A 134 -9.03 6.37 9.86
CA ILE A 134 -9.12 5.03 10.45
C ILE A 134 -8.53 4.98 11.86
N SER A 135 -8.95 4.00 12.63
CA SER A 135 -8.15 3.43 13.72
C SER A 135 -7.92 1.95 13.43
N ALA A 136 -6.74 1.63 12.93
CA ALA A 136 -6.40 0.23 12.61
C ALA A 136 -6.44 -0.66 13.86
N LEU A 137 -6.05 -0.12 15.02
CA LEU A 137 -6.08 -0.86 16.30
C LEU A 137 -7.49 -1.19 16.78
N LYS A 138 -8.45 -0.27 16.57
CA LYS A 138 -9.83 -0.42 17.00
C LYS A 138 -10.77 -0.96 15.92
N GLY A 139 -10.30 -1.00 14.65
CA GLY A 139 -11.10 -1.43 13.50
C GLY A 139 -12.01 -0.35 12.92
N ASP A 140 -11.94 0.88 13.44
CA ASP A 140 -12.80 1.98 13.01
C ASP A 140 -12.55 2.33 11.54
N ASN A 141 -13.61 2.35 10.71
CA ASN A 141 -13.62 2.60 9.26
C ASN A 141 -12.75 1.64 8.42
N ILE A 142 -12.41 0.48 8.95
CA ILE A 142 -11.74 -0.59 8.18
C ILE A 142 -12.79 -1.38 7.39
N VAL A 143 -13.63 -2.15 8.07
CA VAL A 143 -14.70 -2.95 7.48
C VAL A 143 -16.04 -2.24 7.69
N GLU A 144 -16.34 -1.85 8.91
CA GLU A 144 -17.57 -1.16 9.29
C GLU A 144 -17.31 0.32 9.56
N ARG A 145 -18.35 1.14 9.37
CA ARG A 145 -18.28 2.57 9.68
C ARG A 145 -18.17 2.77 11.18
N SER A 146 -17.27 3.67 11.58
CA SER A 146 -17.14 4.05 12.97
C SER A 146 -18.32 4.91 13.43
N THR A 147 -18.87 4.58 14.57
CA THR A 147 -19.88 5.41 15.24
C THR A 147 -19.28 6.64 15.93
N LYS A 148 -17.95 6.71 16.02
CA LYS A 148 -17.21 7.82 16.64
C LYS A 148 -16.81 8.92 15.65
N MET A 149 -16.90 8.62 14.35
CA MET A 149 -16.58 9.55 13.26
C MET A 149 -17.82 9.80 12.40
N ASN A 150 -18.93 10.22 13.04
CA ASN A 150 -20.20 10.49 12.35
C ASN A 150 -20.10 11.63 11.33
N TRP A 151 -19.08 12.47 11.45
CA TRP A 151 -18.77 13.55 10.52
C TRP A 151 -18.13 13.05 9.19
N TYR A 152 -17.68 11.78 9.15
CA TYR A 152 -17.09 11.21 7.96
C TYR A 152 -18.14 10.51 7.10
N ASP A 153 -18.47 11.09 5.95
CA ASP A 153 -19.46 10.56 5.02
C ASP A 153 -18.89 9.63 3.95
N GLY A 154 -17.55 9.48 3.92
CA GLY A 154 -16.85 8.62 2.96
C GLY A 154 -17.04 7.13 3.20
N SER A 155 -16.46 6.33 2.32
CA SER A 155 -16.51 4.88 2.38
C SER A 155 -15.49 4.31 3.36
N THR A 156 -15.75 3.10 3.88
CA THR A 156 -14.75 2.35 4.64
C THR A 156 -13.62 1.86 3.74
N LEU A 157 -12.48 1.53 4.31
CA LEU A 157 -11.33 1.03 3.54
C LEU A 157 -11.70 -0.22 2.73
N MET A 158 -12.36 -1.20 3.35
CA MET A 158 -12.76 -2.42 2.65
C MET A 158 -13.75 -2.15 1.52
N TYR A 159 -14.72 -1.26 1.73
CA TYR A 159 -15.66 -0.90 0.67
C TYR A 159 -14.92 -0.29 -0.54
N LEU A 160 -13.96 0.61 -0.32
CA LEU A 160 -13.14 1.17 -1.39
C LEU A 160 -12.37 0.08 -2.13
N LEU A 161 -11.67 -0.79 -1.41
CA LEU A 161 -10.88 -1.87 -1.99
C LEU A 161 -11.73 -2.83 -2.83
N GLU A 162 -12.95 -3.12 -2.40
CA GLU A 162 -13.87 -4.01 -3.12
C GLU A 162 -14.47 -3.40 -4.38
N ASN A 163 -14.64 -2.07 -4.42
CA ASN A 163 -15.41 -1.40 -5.48
C ASN A 163 -14.54 -0.55 -6.42
N ILE A 164 -13.26 -0.32 -6.09
CA ILE A 164 -12.36 0.40 -6.99
C ILE A 164 -12.22 -0.36 -8.32
N HIS A 165 -12.30 0.37 -9.43
CA HIS A 165 -12.23 -0.24 -10.75
C HIS A 165 -10.78 -0.28 -11.22
N ILE A 166 -10.23 -1.47 -11.45
CA ILE A 166 -8.84 -1.69 -11.89
C ILE A 166 -8.72 -2.21 -13.34
N GLY A 167 -9.84 -2.43 -14.01
CA GLY A 167 -9.84 -3.04 -15.34
C GLY A 167 -9.50 -2.09 -16.49
N SER A 168 -9.73 -0.78 -16.35
CA SER A 168 -9.45 0.23 -17.37
C SER A 168 -8.00 0.72 -17.38
N ASP A 169 -7.22 0.38 -16.35
CA ASP A 169 -5.87 0.90 -16.16
C ASP A 169 -4.82 0.14 -16.96
N GLN A 170 -5.21 -0.98 -17.55
CA GLN A 170 -4.31 -1.82 -18.35
C GLN A 170 -4.47 -1.51 -19.86
N ASN A 171 -3.36 -1.20 -20.51
CA ASN A 171 -3.33 -1.11 -21.95
C ASN A 171 -3.31 -2.51 -22.57
N HIS A 172 -4.47 -2.99 -23.01
CA HIS A 172 -4.64 -4.28 -23.68
C HIS A 172 -4.38 -4.25 -25.21
N ILE A 173 -4.11 -3.07 -25.77
CA ILE A 173 -3.93 -2.87 -27.21
C ILE A 173 -2.47 -3.14 -27.60
N ASP A 174 -1.53 -2.61 -26.85
CA ASP A 174 -0.11 -2.73 -27.13
C ASP A 174 0.46 -4.01 -26.54
N ARG A 175 1.04 -4.84 -27.39
CA ARG A 175 1.75 -6.05 -26.94
C ARG A 175 3.18 -5.67 -26.57
N ARG A 176 3.57 -5.92 -25.32
CA ARG A 176 4.92 -5.70 -24.82
C ARG A 176 5.49 -7.01 -24.30
N PHE A 177 6.67 -7.36 -24.77
CA PHE A 177 7.40 -8.56 -24.31
C PHE A 177 8.78 -8.12 -23.80
N PRO A 178 8.92 -7.80 -22.51
CA PRO A 178 10.20 -7.46 -21.93
C PRO A 178 11.10 -8.71 -21.87
N VAL A 179 12.22 -8.67 -22.58
CA VAL A 179 13.22 -9.75 -22.50
C VAL A 179 13.91 -9.68 -21.15
N GLN A 180 13.72 -10.72 -20.34
CA GLN A 180 14.33 -10.82 -19.01
C GLN A 180 15.71 -11.48 -19.06
N TYR A 181 15.87 -12.46 -19.95
CA TYR A 181 17.07 -13.25 -20.01
C TYR A 181 17.37 -13.72 -21.44
N VAL A 182 18.66 -13.76 -21.82
CA VAL A 182 19.11 -14.31 -23.09
C VAL A 182 19.71 -15.70 -22.84
N ILE A 183 19.04 -16.72 -23.35
CA ILE A 183 19.48 -18.12 -23.25
C ILE A 183 20.56 -18.38 -24.30
N ARG A 184 21.77 -18.69 -23.87
CA ARG A 184 22.88 -19.09 -24.75
C ARG A 184 23.35 -20.47 -24.33
N PRO A 185 22.98 -21.54 -25.06
CA PRO A 185 23.52 -22.87 -24.80
C PRO A 185 25.06 -22.84 -24.92
N GLN A 186 25.74 -23.44 -23.95
CA GLN A 186 27.22 -23.53 -23.97
C GLN A 186 27.74 -24.79 -24.66
N ASN A 187 26.86 -25.58 -25.29
CA ASN A 187 27.23 -26.80 -26.00
C ASN A 187 27.62 -26.49 -27.46
N LYS A 188 28.56 -27.29 -27.99
CA LYS A 188 29.11 -27.10 -29.35
C LYS A 188 28.09 -27.34 -30.46
N GLU A 189 27.00 -28.07 -30.18
CA GLU A 189 25.98 -28.46 -31.17
C GLU A 189 25.01 -27.32 -31.50
N HIS A 190 24.85 -26.31 -30.60
CA HIS A 190 23.92 -25.19 -30.78
C HIS A 190 24.59 -23.85 -30.53
N HIS A 191 25.81 -23.69 -31.02
CA HIS A 191 26.63 -22.48 -30.79
C HIS A 191 25.95 -21.18 -31.20
N ASP A 192 25.12 -21.21 -32.23
CA ASP A 192 24.45 -20.02 -32.78
C ASP A 192 23.00 -19.84 -32.29
N TYR A 193 22.50 -20.75 -31.46
CA TYR A 193 21.16 -20.62 -30.93
C TYR A 193 21.08 -19.53 -29.84
N ARG A 194 20.12 -18.67 -29.97
CA ARG A 194 19.79 -17.66 -28.98
C ARG A 194 18.28 -17.69 -28.70
N GLY A 195 17.92 -18.05 -27.45
CA GLY A 195 16.57 -17.94 -26.94
C GLY A 195 16.42 -16.69 -26.07
N TYR A 196 15.19 -16.20 -25.99
CA TYR A 196 14.83 -15.07 -25.12
C TYR A 196 13.69 -15.52 -24.19
N ALA A 197 13.77 -15.18 -22.91
CA ALA A 197 12.75 -15.43 -21.90
C ALA A 197 12.43 -14.15 -21.11
#